data_22daa65476c737ba7cd240497d5c767e
#
_entry.id   22daa65476c737ba7cd240497d5c767e
#
_cell.length_a   1.000
_cell.length_b   1.000
_cell.length_c   1.000
_cell.angle_alpha   90.00
_cell.angle_beta   90.00
_cell.angle_gamma   90.00
#
_symmetry.space_group_name_H-M   'P 1'
#
loop_
_entity.id
_entity.type
_entity.pdbx_description
1 polymer ?
#
loop_
_entity_poly.entity_id
_entity_poly.type
_entity_poly.pdbx_seq_one_letter_code
_entity_poly.pdbx_strand_id
1 'polypeptide(L)'
;FHALPPLTSSRGEPTGALLGVLNMLLKFLKDYAPPRIAVVFDAPGRTFRDDLYTEYKAHRPPMPDDLRVQTGPLLEAVRALGLPVLRVAGVEADDVIGTLAKRSVERGWRVLISTGDKDMAQLVDGNVSLINTMSNTVLDRAGVKAKFDVYPEQMVDYLALVGDSSDN
;
A
#
# COMPACT_ATOMS: atom_id res chain seq x y z
N PHE A 1 -6.94 -6.15 7.26
CA PHE A 1 -6.97 -7.03 8.45
C PHE A 1 -8.33 -6.93 9.14
N HIS A 2 -8.78 -5.76 9.53
CA HIS A 2 -10.05 -5.57 10.26
C HIS A 2 -11.33 -5.74 9.39
N ALA A 3 -11.21 -5.84 8.08
CA ALA A 3 -12.34 -5.98 7.17
C ALA A 3 -12.87 -7.42 7.04
N LEU A 4 -12.14 -8.40 7.55
CA LEU A 4 -12.53 -9.81 7.55
C LEU A 4 -12.80 -10.29 8.97
N PRO A 5 -13.73 -11.24 9.15
CA PRO A 5 -13.90 -11.90 10.45
C PRO A 5 -12.58 -12.62 10.83
N PRO A 6 -12.36 -12.90 12.13
CA PRO A 6 -11.19 -13.65 12.56
C PRO A 6 -11.24 -15.07 11.96
N LEU A 7 -10.38 -15.30 10.96
CA LEU A 7 -10.22 -16.59 10.30
C LEU A 7 -9.00 -17.29 10.85
N THR A 8 -9.16 -18.57 11.17
CA THR A 8 -8.09 -19.43 11.67
C THR A 8 -7.94 -20.70 10.82
N SER A 9 -6.73 -21.26 10.80
CA SER A 9 -6.46 -22.58 10.25
C SER A 9 -7.08 -23.66 11.13
N SER A 10 -7.07 -24.93 10.68
CA SER A 10 -7.47 -26.10 11.49
C SER A 10 -6.61 -26.28 12.75
N ARG A 11 -5.45 -25.61 12.83
CA ARG A 11 -4.56 -25.61 14.01
C ARG A 11 -4.76 -24.39 14.92
N GLY A 12 -5.75 -23.53 14.62
CA GLY A 12 -6.03 -22.34 15.38
C GLY A 12 -5.14 -21.13 15.05
N GLU A 13 -4.29 -21.22 14.02
CA GLU A 13 -3.41 -20.12 13.62
C GLU A 13 -4.21 -19.06 12.84
N PRO A 14 -4.03 -17.75 13.11
CA PRO A 14 -4.73 -16.70 12.38
C PRO A 14 -4.30 -16.68 10.89
N THR A 15 -5.27 -16.60 9.99
CA THR A 15 -5.06 -16.67 8.53
C THR A 15 -5.79 -15.59 7.74
N GLY A 16 -6.55 -14.72 8.41
CA GLY A 16 -7.40 -13.74 7.74
C GLY A 16 -6.64 -12.74 6.86
N ALA A 17 -5.50 -12.22 7.34
CA ALA A 17 -4.67 -11.30 6.57
C ALA A 17 -4.03 -12.01 5.36
N LEU A 18 -3.49 -13.20 5.57
CA LEU A 18 -2.90 -14.02 4.50
C LEU A 18 -3.92 -14.27 3.39
N LEU A 19 -5.10 -14.77 3.74
CA LEU A 19 -6.17 -15.05 2.77
C LEU A 19 -6.63 -13.79 2.06
N GLY A 20 -6.84 -12.69 2.80
CA GLY A 20 -7.29 -11.42 2.23
C GLY A 20 -6.32 -10.86 1.20
N VAL A 21 -5.04 -10.80 1.54
CA VAL A 21 -4.01 -10.27 0.63
C VAL A 21 -3.83 -11.17 -0.60
N LEU A 22 -3.79 -12.50 -0.42
CA LEU A 22 -3.67 -13.42 -1.55
C LEU A 22 -4.87 -13.31 -2.50
N ASN A 23 -6.08 -13.23 -1.98
CA ASN A 23 -7.27 -13.06 -2.81
C ASN A 23 -7.23 -11.73 -3.59
N MET A 24 -6.79 -10.64 -2.95
CA MET A 24 -6.62 -9.35 -3.61
C MET A 24 -5.56 -9.42 -4.71
N LEU A 25 -4.41 -10.05 -4.46
CA LEU A 25 -3.35 -10.21 -5.46
C LEU A 25 -3.79 -11.07 -6.64
N LEU A 26 -4.42 -12.22 -6.38
CA LEU A 26 -4.92 -13.11 -7.43
C LEU A 26 -6.00 -12.42 -8.28
N LYS A 27 -6.92 -11.68 -7.63
CA LYS A 27 -7.90 -10.88 -8.35
C LYS A 27 -7.23 -9.81 -9.21
N PHE A 28 -6.26 -9.07 -8.66
CA PHE A 28 -5.53 -8.05 -9.38
C PHE A 28 -4.78 -8.62 -10.60
N LEU A 29 -4.10 -9.75 -10.44
CA LEU A 29 -3.41 -10.44 -11.52
C LEU A 29 -4.39 -10.88 -12.63
N LYS A 30 -5.55 -11.41 -12.23
CA LYS A 30 -6.59 -11.84 -13.17
C LYS A 30 -7.20 -10.68 -13.95
N ASP A 31 -7.52 -9.58 -13.25
CA ASP A 31 -8.28 -8.47 -13.83
C ASP A 31 -7.39 -7.56 -14.71
N TYR A 32 -6.11 -7.39 -14.34
CA TYR A 32 -5.20 -6.44 -14.99
C TYR A 32 -4.09 -7.11 -15.81
N ALA A 33 -3.77 -8.36 -15.54
CA ALA A 33 -2.70 -9.11 -16.23
C ALA A 33 -1.43 -8.25 -16.49
N PRO A 34 -0.87 -7.57 -15.46
CA PRO A 34 0.18 -6.59 -15.67
C PRO A 34 1.45 -7.28 -16.20
N PRO A 35 2.12 -6.73 -17.24
CA PRO A 35 3.36 -7.32 -17.75
C PRO A 35 4.54 -7.16 -16.77
N ARG A 36 4.40 -6.28 -15.79
CA ARG A 36 5.37 -6.03 -14.72
C ARG A 36 4.60 -5.72 -13.45
N ILE A 37 5.05 -6.33 -12.35
CA ILE A 37 4.46 -6.14 -11.02
C ILE A 37 5.57 -6.18 -9.98
N ALA A 38 5.38 -5.46 -8.90
CA ALA A 38 6.16 -5.60 -7.67
C ALA A 38 5.22 -5.50 -6.47
N VAL A 39 5.47 -6.28 -5.44
CA VAL A 39 4.77 -6.20 -4.17
C VAL A 39 5.72 -5.59 -3.15
N VAL A 40 5.32 -4.48 -2.57
CA VAL A 40 6.17 -3.70 -1.66
C VAL A 40 5.65 -3.83 -0.24
N PHE A 41 6.54 -4.10 0.70
CA PHE A 41 6.25 -4.15 2.12
C PHE A 41 7.23 -3.27 2.88
N ASP A 42 6.78 -2.73 4.01
CA ASP A 42 7.68 -2.06 4.93
C ASP A 42 8.79 -3.00 5.41
N ALA A 43 10.01 -2.47 5.46
CA ALA A 43 11.11 -3.16 6.12
C ALA A 43 10.99 -2.97 7.65
N PRO A 44 11.47 -3.92 8.45
CA PRO A 44 11.54 -3.72 9.89
C PRO A 44 12.60 -2.67 10.23
N GLY A 45 12.36 -1.92 11.30
CA GLY A 45 13.30 -0.92 11.80
C GLY A 45 12.83 0.51 11.59
N ARG A 46 13.69 1.45 11.96
CA ARG A 46 13.43 2.88 11.85
C ARG A 46 13.60 3.35 10.41
N THR A 47 12.88 4.41 10.08
CA THR A 47 12.99 5.11 8.80
C THR A 47 13.66 6.47 9.00
N PHE A 48 14.05 7.14 7.93
CA PHE A 48 14.62 8.49 8.03
C PHE A 48 13.65 9.50 8.65
N ARG A 49 12.33 9.23 8.61
CA ARG A 49 11.30 10.09 9.21
C ARG A 49 11.39 10.09 10.74
N ASP A 50 11.75 8.97 11.34
CA ASP A 50 11.99 8.89 12.80
C ASP A 50 13.19 9.74 13.24
N ASP A 51 14.17 9.96 12.35
CA ASP A 51 15.32 10.80 12.61
C ASP A 51 15.01 12.29 12.37
N LEU A 52 14.11 12.60 11.45
CA LEU A 52 13.64 13.96 11.19
C LEU A 52 12.64 14.46 12.27
N TYR A 53 11.78 13.56 12.75
CA TYR A 53 10.78 13.90 13.75
C TYR A 53 10.52 12.73 14.69
N THR A 54 10.96 12.85 15.93
CA THR A 54 10.92 11.76 16.93
C THR A 54 9.50 11.33 17.31
N GLU A 55 8.51 12.23 17.16
CA GLU A 55 7.10 11.93 17.43
C GLU A 55 6.38 11.30 16.21
N TYR A 56 7.11 11.08 15.11
CA TYR A 56 6.52 10.48 13.92
C TYR A 56 5.93 9.10 14.23
N LYS A 57 4.62 8.96 14.05
CA LYS A 57 3.86 7.73 14.32
C LYS A 57 4.02 7.18 15.75
N ALA A 58 4.51 8.00 16.71
CA ALA A 58 4.78 7.57 18.08
C ALA A 58 3.52 7.07 18.81
N HIS A 59 2.35 7.56 18.44
CA HIS A 59 1.07 7.18 19.04
C HIS A 59 0.40 5.96 18.36
N ARG A 60 0.99 5.43 17.28
CA ARG A 60 0.44 4.23 16.63
C ARG A 60 0.56 3.02 17.56
N PRO A 61 -0.55 2.28 17.78
CA PRO A 61 -0.45 1.04 18.53
C PRO A 61 0.45 0.04 17.80
N PRO A 62 1.13 -0.84 18.54
CA PRO A 62 1.94 -1.88 17.91
C PRO A 62 1.06 -2.79 17.03
N MET A 63 1.69 -3.38 16.01
CA MET A 63 1.01 -4.34 15.14
C MET A 63 0.41 -5.48 15.98
N PRO A 64 -0.88 -5.79 15.83
CA PRO A 64 -1.50 -6.92 16.53
C PRO A 64 -0.73 -8.22 16.30
N ASP A 65 -0.61 -9.04 17.33
CA ASP A 65 0.12 -10.32 17.26
C ASP A 65 -0.43 -11.25 16.17
N ASP A 66 -1.75 -11.31 16.04
CA ASP A 66 -2.42 -12.08 14.99
C ASP A 66 -2.05 -11.64 13.57
N LEU A 67 -1.72 -10.38 13.36
CA LEU A 67 -1.23 -9.88 12.07
C LEU A 67 0.27 -10.16 11.93
N ARG A 68 1.03 -9.95 13.00
CA ARG A 68 2.49 -10.12 13.00
C ARG A 68 2.90 -11.54 12.63
N VAL A 69 2.23 -12.57 13.17
CA VAL A 69 2.54 -13.98 12.87
C VAL A 69 2.22 -14.36 11.42
N GLN A 70 1.33 -13.65 10.76
CA GLN A 70 0.98 -13.88 9.35
C GLN A 70 1.95 -13.23 8.36
N THR A 71 2.80 -12.29 8.79
CA THR A 71 3.69 -11.53 7.88
C THR A 71 4.70 -12.44 7.19
N GLY A 72 5.34 -13.35 7.92
CA GLY A 72 6.29 -14.32 7.35
C GLY A 72 5.64 -15.21 6.28
N PRO A 73 4.61 -15.98 6.64
CA PRO A 73 3.85 -16.80 5.68
C PRO A 73 3.32 -16.02 4.47
N LEU A 74 2.90 -14.76 4.66
CA LEU A 74 2.44 -13.92 3.56
C LEU A 74 3.56 -13.61 2.57
N LEU A 75 4.73 -13.21 3.06
CA LEU A 75 5.89 -12.94 2.21
C LEU A 75 6.34 -14.18 1.43
N GLU A 76 6.32 -15.35 2.07
CA GLU A 76 6.63 -16.62 1.43
C GLU A 76 5.61 -16.97 0.33
N ALA A 77 4.32 -16.80 0.61
CA ALA A 77 3.26 -17.08 -0.35
C ALA A 77 3.34 -16.15 -1.58
N VAL A 78 3.62 -14.85 -1.38
CA VAL A 78 3.79 -13.90 -2.49
C VAL A 78 5.00 -14.29 -3.36
N ARG A 79 6.12 -14.69 -2.75
CA ARG A 79 7.28 -15.20 -3.50
C ARG A 79 6.99 -16.50 -4.23
N ALA A 80 6.25 -17.41 -3.61
CA ALA A 80 5.83 -18.67 -4.24
C ALA A 80 4.92 -18.47 -5.45
N LEU A 81 4.18 -17.35 -5.50
CA LEU A 81 3.45 -16.92 -6.70
C LEU A 81 4.36 -16.38 -7.81
N GLY A 82 5.66 -16.34 -7.61
CA GLY A 82 6.63 -15.78 -8.57
C GLY A 82 6.66 -14.25 -8.60
N LEU A 83 6.08 -13.58 -7.61
CA LEU A 83 6.01 -12.12 -7.57
C LEU A 83 7.24 -11.54 -6.86
N PRO A 84 7.91 -10.51 -7.42
CA PRO A 84 9.00 -9.83 -6.75
C PRO A 84 8.48 -9.10 -5.51
N VAL A 85 9.11 -9.38 -4.37
CA VAL A 85 8.85 -8.72 -3.10
C VAL A 85 9.97 -7.75 -2.79
N LEU A 86 9.62 -6.49 -2.59
CA LEU A 86 10.56 -5.43 -2.24
C LEU A 86 10.37 -5.00 -0.79
N ARG A 87 11.49 -4.90 -0.08
CA ARG A 87 11.58 -4.34 1.27
C ARG A 87 12.89 -3.58 1.36
N VAL A 88 12.84 -2.28 1.57
CA VAL A 88 14.02 -1.42 1.60
C VAL A 88 14.17 -0.83 2.99
N ALA A 89 15.29 -1.09 3.64
CA ALA A 89 15.54 -0.58 4.99
C ALA A 89 15.71 0.96 4.99
N GLY A 90 15.29 1.59 6.07
CA GLY A 90 15.45 3.03 6.29
C GLY A 90 14.42 3.92 5.59
N VAL A 91 13.51 3.33 4.79
CA VAL A 91 12.42 4.04 4.12
C VAL A 91 11.11 3.26 4.29
N GLU A 92 9.98 3.93 4.08
CA GLU A 92 8.66 3.28 4.08
C GLU A 92 8.31 2.67 2.73
N ALA A 93 7.36 1.75 2.72
CA ALA A 93 6.86 1.14 1.48
C ALA A 93 6.40 2.19 0.46
N ASP A 94 5.77 3.27 0.94
CA ASP A 94 5.27 4.36 0.11
C ASP A 94 6.39 5.10 -0.63
N ASP A 95 7.56 5.29 0.00
CA ASP A 95 8.74 5.88 -0.66
C ASP A 95 9.24 5.01 -1.81
N VAL A 96 9.24 3.69 -1.58
CA VAL A 96 9.63 2.71 -2.61
C VAL A 96 8.61 2.72 -3.76
N ILE A 97 7.32 2.71 -3.46
CA ILE A 97 6.24 2.75 -4.45
C ILE A 97 6.32 4.03 -5.27
N GLY A 98 6.45 5.20 -4.62
CA GLY A 98 6.59 6.49 -5.30
C GLY A 98 7.81 6.55 -6.21
N THR A 99 8.95 6.02 -5.74
CA THR A 99 10.19 5.92 -6.53
C THR A 99 10.00 5.03 -7.76
N LEU A 100 9.37 3.86 -7.58
CA LEU A 100 9.10 2.94 -8.69
C LEU A 100 8.12 3.55 -9.69
N ALA A 101 7.07 4.21 -9.23
CA ALA A 101 6.10 4.88 -10.08
C ALA A 101 6.79 5.94 -10.96
N LYS A 102 7.56 6.84 -10.34
CA LYS A 102 8.32 7.87 -11.07
C LYS A 102 9.25 7.27 -12.12
N ARG A 103 10.08 6.30 -11.73
CA ARG A 103 11.03 5.64 -12.65
C ARG A 103 10.33 4.88 -13.78
N SER A 104 9.12 4.37 -13.54
CA SER A 104 8.32 3.68 -14.55
C SER A 104 7.76 4.68 -15.57
N VAL A 105 7.24 5.81 -15.11
CA VAL A 105 6.76 6.91 -15.98
C VAL A 105 7.89 7.46 -16.84
N GLU A 106 9.10 7.66 -16.28
CA GLU A 106 10.29 8.08 -17.03
C GLU A 106 10.67 7.10 -18.18
N ARG A 107 10.25 5.82 -18.08
CA ARG A 107 10.39 4.81 -19.13
C ARG A 107 9.19 4.73 -20.07
N GLY A 108 8.24 5.64 -19.96
CA GLY A 108 7.04 5.68 -20.78
C GLY A 108 5.97 4.62 -20.40
N TRP A 109 6.04 4.07 -19.19
CA TRP A 109 5.07 3.08 -18.73
C TRP A 109 3.93 3.74 -17.98
N ARG A 110 2.74 3.17 -18.13
CA ARG A 110 1.61 3.49 -17.25
C ARG A 110 1.73 2.66 -15.97
N VAL A 111 1.38 3.28 -14.86
CA VAL A 111 1.48 2.69 -13.52
C VAL A 111 0.11 2.60 -12.88
N LEU A 112 -0.20 1.44 -12.33
CA LEU A 112 -1.37 1.24 -11.48
C LEU A 112 -0.89 0.83 -10.08
N ILE A 113 -1.16 1.66 -9.08
CA ILE A 113 -0.79 1.40 -7.69
C ILE A 113 -2.02 0.84 -6.98
N SER A 114 -1.92 -0.39 -6.48
CA SER A 114 -2.96 -1.00 -5.65
C SER A 114 -2.75 -0.62 -4.19
N THR A 115 -3.58 0.28 -3.70
CA THR A 115 -3.52 0.77 -2.31
C THR A 115 -4.88 1.22 -1.82
N GLY A 116 -5.09 1.19 -0.50
CA GLY A 116 -6.21 1.85 0.17
C GLY A 116 -5.82 3.20 0.77
N ASP A 117 -4.53 3.53 0.73
CA ASP A 117 -4.00 4.75 1.33
C ASP A 117 -4.31 5.99 0.48
N LYS A 118 -4.94 6.98 1.12
CA LYS A 118 -5.30 8.24 0.48
C LYS A 118 -4.09 9.11 0.14
N ASP A 119 -3.00 8.96 0.90
CA ASP A 119 -1.80 9.78 0.75
C ASP A 119 -1.11 9.52 -0.59
N MET A 120 -1.28 8.30 -1.11
CA MET A 120 -0.78 7.93 -2.44
C MET A 120 -1.49 8.67 -3.58
N ALA A 121 -2.62 9.36 -3.32
CA ALA A 121 -3.31 10.14 -4.33
C ALA A 121 -2.47 11.32 -4.87
N GLN A 122 -1.48 11.77 -4.12
CA GLN A 122 -0.49 12.75 -4.59
C GLN A 122 0.36 12.28 -5.77
N LEU A 123 0.45 10.97 -5.99
CA LEU A 123 1.23 10.38 -7.09
C LEU A 123 0.44 10.27 -8.39
N VAL A 124 -0.86 10.51 -8.35
CA VAL A 124 -1.74 10.37 -9.53
C VAL A 124 -1.45 11.48 -10.53
N ASP A 125 -1.25 11.08 -11.78
CA ASP A 125 -1.06 11.99 -12.90
C ASP A 125 -1.65 11.39 -14.19
N GLY A 126 -1.18 11.82 -15.37
CA GLY A 126 -1.61 11.27 -16.66
C GLY A 126 -1.18 9.81 -16.92
N ASN A 127 -0.21 9.29 -16.16
CA ASN A 127 0.39 7.97 -16.33
C ASN A 127 0.24 7.07 -15.09
N VAL A 128 -0.07 7.67 -13.94
CA VAL A 128 -0.22 6.97 -12.65
C VAL A 128 -1.67 7.04 -12.20
N SER A 129 -2.25 5.90 -11.87
CA SER A 129 -3.57 5.78 -11.26
C SER A 129 -3.50 4.88 -10.02
N LEU A 130 -4.42 5.09 -9.08
CA LEU A 130 -4.58 4.20 -7.94
C LEU A 130 -5.76 3.27 -8.16
N ILE A 131 -5.70 2.10 -7.53
CA ILE A 131 -6.84 1.20 -7.39
C ILE A 131 -6.99 0.73 -5.96
N ASN A 132 -8.21 0.84 -5.45
CA ASN A 132 -8.60 0.12 -4.26
C ASN A 132 -9.27 -1.19 -4.67
N THR A 133 -8.57 -2.31 -4.52
CA THR A 133 -9.04 -3.63 -4.93
C THR A 133 -10.19 -4.16 -4.08
N MET A 134 -10.41 -3.62 -2.90
CA MET A 134 -11.56 -3.99 -2.05
C MET A 134 -12.87 -3.40 -2.58
N SER A 135 -12.86 -2.11 -2.94
CA SER A 135 -14.02 -1.41 -3.51
C SER A 135 -14.07 -1.47 -5.05
N ASN A 136 -13.03 -1.98 -5.69
CA ASN A 136 -12.82 -1.97 -7.14
C ASN A 136 -12.89 -0.55 -7.75
N THR A 137 -12.46 0.45 -6.98
CA THR A 137 -12.50 1.86 -7.38
C THR A 137 -11.13 2.28 -7.92
N VAL A 138 -11.10 2.77 -9.15
CA VAL A 138 -9.91 3.36 -9.76
C VAL A 138 -9.96 4.87 -9.58
N LEU A 139 -8.87 5.46 -9.12
CA LEU A 139 -8.69 6.90 -8.99
C LEU A 139 -7.63 7.36 -9.98
N ASP A 140 -8.08 7.97 -11.04
CA ASP A 140 -7.31 8.83 -11.91
C ASP A 140 -7.40 10.29 -11.42
N ARG A 141 -6.85 11.24 -12.17
CA ARG A 141 -6.87 12.67 -11.83
C ARG A 141 -8.30 13.20 -11.57
N ALA A 142 -9.25 12.79 -12.37
CA ALA A 142 -10.66 13.19 -12.21
C ALA A 142 -11.29 12.53 -10.98
N GLY A 143 -10.96 11.27 -10.73
CA GLY A 143 -11.39 10.52 -9.56
C GLY A 143 -10.85 11.08 -8.25
N VAL A 144 -9.60 11.55 -8.23
CA VAL A 144 -9.03 12.27 -7.06
C VAL A 144 -9.81 13.56 -6.81
N LYS A 145 -10.02 14.38 -7.85
CA LYS A 145 -10.82 15.64 -7.73
C LYS A 145 -12.24 15.35 -7.25
N ALA A 146 -12.88 14.33 -7.77
CA ALA A 146 -14.25 13.97 -7.36
C ALA A 146 -14.33 13.49 -5.90
N LYS A 147 -13.28 12.79 -5.41
CA LYS A 147 -13.27 12.20 -4.07
C LYS A 147 -12.83 13.18 -2.98
N PHE A 148 -11.83 14.03 -3.25
CA PHE A 148 -11.20 14.90 -2.24
C PHE A 148 -11.48 16.40 -2.45
N ASP A 149 -12.14 16.75 -3.55
CA ASP A 149 -12.38 18.12 -4.01
C ASP A 149 -11.10 18.94 -4.29
N VAL A 150 -9.96 18.26 -4.38
CA VAL A 150 -8.66 18.83 -4.79
C VAL A 150 -8.04 17.99 -5.89
N TYR A 151 -7.13 18.56 -6.66
CA TYR A 151 -6.34 17.80 -7.64
C TYR A 151 -5.16 17.09 -6.99
N PRO A 152 -4.58 16.04 -7.63
CA PRO A 152 -3.45 15.29 -7.08
C PRO A 152 -2.28 16.16 -6.63
N GLU A 153 -1.93 17.19 -7.40
CA GLU A 153 -0.87 18.14 -7.08
C GLU A 153 -1.13 19.03 -5.85
N GLN A 154 -2.37 19.05 -5.36
CA GLN A 154 -2.80 19.77 -4.17
C GLN A 154 -2.96 18.84 -2.95
N MET A 155 -2.77 17.54 -3.13
CA MET A 155 -3.01 16.55 -2.05
C MET A 155 -2.10 16.77 -0.85
N VAL A 156 -0.85 17.17 -1.05
CA VAL A 156 0.09 17.45 0.04
C VAL A 156 -0.42 18.59 0.91
N ASP A 157 -0.83 19.70 0.30
CA ASP A 157 -1.38 20.87 1.01
C ASP A 157 -2.71 20.52 1.69
N TYR A 158 -3.57 19.75 0.99
CA TYR A 158 -4.82 19.26 1.53
C TYR A 158 -4.60 18.43 2.81
N LEU A 159 -3.68 17.46 2.76
CA LEU A 159 -3.37 16.60 3.92
C LEU A 159 -2.73 17.40 5.07
N ALA A 160 -1.89 18.37 4.76
CA ALA A 160 -1.30 19.26 5.77
C ALA A 160 -2.35 20.09 6.51
N LEU A 161 -3.43 20.51 5.83
CA LEU A 161 -4.51 21.30 6.43
C LEU A 161 -5.56 20.45 7.16
N VAL A 162 -5.92 19.30 6.59
CA VAL A 162 -6.98 18.43 7.14
C VAL A 162 -6.43 17.49 8.21
N GLY A 163 -5.16 17.17 8.13
CA GLY A 163 -4.51 16.16 8.96
C GLY A 163 -4.85 14.74 8.56
N ASP A 164 -4.21 13.79 9.22
CA ASP A 164 -4.53 12.37 9.12
C ASP A 164 -4.70 11.77 10.51
N SER A 165 -5.92 11.34 10.83
CA SER A 165 -6.24 10.69 12.10
C SER A 165 -5.47 9.39 12.34
N SER A 166 -4.79 8.84 11.31
CA SER A 166 -3.93 7.67 11.42
C SER A 166 -2.50 8.03 11.88
N ASP A 167 -2.09 9.28 11.73
CA ASP A 167 -0.70 9.69 11.95
C ASP A 167 -0.50 10.68 13.12
N ASN A 168 -1.56 11.42 13.51
CA ASN A 168 -1.67 12.24 14.76
C ASN A 168 -2.90 13.13 14.68
#